data_977084a271a0af2cd17faf24d4b3b93d
#
_entry.id   977084a271a0af2cd17faf24d4b3b93d
#
_cell.length_a   1.000
_cell.length_b   1.000
_cell.length_c   1.000
_cell.angle_alpha   90.00
_cell.angle_beta   90.00
_cell.angle_gamma   90.00
#
_symmetry.space_group_name_H-M   'P 1'
#
loop_
_entity.id
_entity.type
_entity.pdbx_description
1 polymer ?
#
loop_
_entity_poly.entity_id
_entity_poly.type
_entity_poly.pdbx_seq_one_letter_code
_entity_poly.pdbx_strand_id
1 'polypeptide(L)'
;MPPGTSEEIADWWGVIKSTAPGAQYDDYFERQDLGQIIYFGIDSTDPAVESQIEALRDSGKIVHLYGTLFSNVPDYNGSQILVDRIVVE
;
A
#
# COMPACT_ATOMS: atom_id res chain seq x y z
N MET A 1 -5.38 -15.10 -20.49
CA MET A 1 -5.25 -13.89 -19.66
C MET A 1 -4.05 -14.02 -18.74
N PRO A 2 -3.15 -13.07 -18.71
CA PRO A 2 -2.01 -13.19 -17.82
C PRO A 2 -2.47 -13.21 -16.35
N PRO A 3 -1.75 -13.93 -15.48
CA PRO A 3 -2.04 -13.89 -14.06
C PRO A 3 -1.75 -12.49 -13.55
N GLY A 4 -2.68 -11.98 -12.77
CA GLY A 4 -2.55 -10.65 -12.25
C GLY A 4 -3.05 -9.59 -13.23
N THR A 5 -3.59 -8.56 -12.66
CA THR A 5 -4.03 -7.37 -13.37
C THR A 5 -3.39 -6.16 -12.71
N SER A 6 -3.27 -5.07 -13.46
CA SER A 6 -2.79 -3.82 -12.89
C SER A 6 -3.79 -2.71 -13.19
N GLU A 7 -3.91 -1.79 -12.23
CA GLU A 7 -4.80 -0.66 -12.37
C GLU A 7 -4.16 0.54 -11.68
N GLU A 8 -4.24 1.71 -12.32
CA GLU A 8 -3.73 2.93 -11.72
C GLU A 8 -4.69 3.39 -10.64
N ILE A 9 -4.16 3.74 -9.48
CA ILE A 9 -4.95 4.24 -8.36
C ILE A 9 -4.59 5.70 -8.08
N ALA A 10 -5.56 6.44 -7.58
CA ALA A 10 -5.36 7.84 -7.21
C ALA A 10 -6.20 8.14 -5.97
N ASP A 11 -5.58 8.83 -5.02
CA ASP A 11 -6.23 9.31 -3.80
C ASP A 11 -6.94 8.22 -2.99
N TRP A 12 -6.31 7.07 -2.88
CA TRP A 12 -6.76 6.05 -1.94
C TRP A 12 -6.20 6.41 -0.56
N TRP A 13 -7.05 6.61 0.41
CA TRP A 13 -6.59 7.07 1.71
C TRP A 13 -6.85 6.06 2.83
N GLY A 14 -6.00 6.14 3.83
CA GLY A 14 -6.01 5.27 4.99
C GLY A 14 -4.74 5.46 5.80
N VAL A 15 -4.29 4.40 6.45
CA VAL A 15 -3.10 4.43 7.28
C VAL A 15 -2.13 3.31 6.88
N ILE A 16 -0.85 3.51 7.19
CA ILE A 16 0.20 2.52 6.94
C ILE A 16 0.56 1.88 8.28
N LYS A 17 0.62 0.56 8.30
CA LYS A 17 0.96 -0.22 9.50
C LYS A 17 2.05 -1.23 9.20
N SER A 18 2.77 -1.63 10.24
CA SER A 18 3.74 -2.70 10.14
C SER A 18 3.04 -4.06 10.12
N THR A 19 3.66 -5.02 9.43
CA THR A 19 3.16 -6.39 9.40
C THR A 19 3.71 -7.20 10.56
N ALA A 20 3.13 -8.37 10.79
CA ALA A 20 3.63 -9.30 11.80
C ALA A 20 4.99 -9.85 11.40
N PRO A 21 5.84 -10.21 12.36
CA PRO A 21 7.13 -10.86 12.06
C PRO A 21 6.92 -12.10 11.21
N GLY A 22 7.76 -12.25 10.18
CA GLY A 22 7.68 -13.36 9.26
C GLY A 22 6.74 -13.14 8.08
N ALA A 23 6.09 -11.99 7.99
CA ALA A 23 5.27 -11.64 6.84
C ALA A 23 6.16 -11.40 5.61
N GLN A 24 5.57 -11.57 4.44
CA GLN A 24 6.29 -11.44 3.17
C GLN A 24 6.59 -9.99 2.78
N TYR A 25 5.95 -9.04 3.42
CA TYR A 25 6.17 -7.62 3.19
C TYR A 25 6.25 -6.90 4.53
N ASP A 26 6.99 -5.80 4.54
CA ASP A 26 7.27 -5.07 5.79
C ASP A 26 6.10 -4.20 6.24
N ASP A 27 5.31 -3.73 5.29
CA ASP A 27 4.26 -2.77 5.54
C ASP A 27 2.97 -3.17 4.83
N TYR A 28 1.84 -2.74 5.37
CA TYR A 28 0.59 -2.84 4.65
C TYR A 28 -0.20 -1.54 4.76
N PHE A 29 -1.06 -1.31 3.78
CA PHE A 29 -1.94 -0.16 3.73
C PHE A 29 -3.34 -0.57 4.14
N GLU A 30 -3.89 0.12 5.11
CA GLU A 30 -5.24 -0.08 5.59
C GLU A 30 -6.12 0.99 4.96
N ARG A 31 -6.75 0.64 3.84
CA ARG A 31 -7.57 1.57 3.07
C ARG A 31 -8.91 1.79 3.77
N GLN A 32 -9.33 3.04 3.91
CA GLN A 32 -10.52 3.41 4.68
C GLN A 32 -11.55 4.24 3.89
N ASP A 33 -11.25 4.59 2.65
CA ASP A 33 -12.07 5.53 1.88
C ASP A 33 -13.36 4.92 1.30
N LEU A 34 -13.57 3.62 1.50
CA LEU A 34 -14.77 2.95 1.01
C LEU A 34 -15.80 2.65 2.11
N GLY A 35 -15.61 3.22 3.30
CA GLY A 35 -16.49 2.97 4.43
C GLY A 35 -16.24 1.64 5.13
N GLN A 36 -15.26 0.89 4.69
CA GLN A 36 -14.80 -0.34 5.32
C GLN A 36 -13.27 -0.42 5.18
N ILE A 37 -12.65 -1.25 5.99
CA ILE A 37 -11.20 -1.39 5.96
C ILE A 37 -10.84 -2.54 5.03
N ILE A 38 -9.95 -2.25 4.07
CA ILE A 38 -9.40 -3.24 3.14
C ILE A 38 -7.88 -3.14 3.22
N TYR A 39 -7.21 -4.29 3.25
CA TYR A 39 -5.77 -4.35 3.42
C TYR A 39 -5.06 -4.68 2.10
N PHE A 40 -3.95 -3.98 1.86
CA PHE A 40 -3.09 -4.20 0.69
C PHE A 40 -1.64 -4.22 1.13
N GLY A 41 -0.82 -5.09 0.54
CA GLY A 41 0.63 -4.95 0.65
C GLY A 41 1.06 -3.69 -0.11
N ILE A 42 2.10 -3.01 0.37
CA ILE A 42 2.62 -1.82 -0.30
C ILE A 42 4.12 -1.90 -0.45
N ASP A 43 4.62 -1.28 -1.52
CA ASP A 43 6.04 -1.18 -1.79
C ASP A 43 6.27 0.02 -2.69
N SER A 44 7.53 0.37 -2.94
CA SER A 44 7.88 1.41 -3.89
C SER A 44 9.27 1.15 -4.48
N THR A 45 9.46 1.55 -5.73
CA THR A 45 10.76 1.53 -6.38
C THR A 45 11.50 2.85 -6.19
N ASP A 46 10.84 3.88 -5.66
CA ASP A 46 11.42 5.19 -5.39
C ASP A 46 11.94 5.23 -3.94
N PRO A 47 13.25 5.41 -3.71
CA PRO A 47 13.78 5.45 -2.35
C PRO A 47 13.18 6.55 -1.48
N ALA A 48 12.79 7.68 -2.06
CA ALA A 48 12.14 8.76 -1.29
C ALA A 48 10.76 8.34 -0.81
N VAL A 49 9.99 7.66 -1.65
CA VAL A 49 8.67 7.15 -1.28
C VAL A 49 8.81 6.03 -0.25
N GLU A 50 9.78 5.15 -0.42
CA GLU A 50 10.06 4.07 0.52
C GLU A 50 10.37 4.64 1.91
N SER A 51 11.15 5.71 1.99
CA SER A 51 11.44 6.40 3.25
C SER A 51 10.18 7.00 3.87
N GLN A 52 9.27 7.52 3.05
CA GLN A 52 7.99 8.03 3.54
C GLN A 52 7.13 6.90 4.12
N ILE A 53 7.11 5.75 3.46
CA ILE A 53 6.36 4.59 3.96
C ILE A 53 6.88 4.20 5.35
N GLU A 54 8.19 4.10 5.51
CA GLU A 54 8.80 3.75 6.78
C GLU A 54 8.49 4.79 7.88
N ALA A 55 8.54 6.07 7.53
CA ALA A 55 8.26 7.14 8.49
C ALA A 55 6.79 7.19 8.90
N LEU A 56 5.89 6.77 8.03
CA LEU A 56 4.46 6.81 8.28
C LEU A 56 3.91 5.51 8.86
N ARG A 57 4.74 4.48 8.90
CA ARG A 57 4.37 3.19 9.47
C ARG A 57 4.00 3.36 10.94
N ASP A 58 2.81 2.90 11.30
CA ASP A 58 2.27 2.97 12.66
C ASP A 58 2.19 4.39 13.24
N SER A 59 2.19 5.41 12.37
CA SER A 59 2.09 6.81 12.83
C SER A 59 0.65 7.23 13.17
N GLY A 60 -0.33 6.50 12.64
CA GLY A 60 -1.73 6.88 12.78
C GLY A 60 -2.17 8.02 11.87
N LYS A 61 -1.26 8.55 11.06
CA LYS A 61 -1.59 9.65 10.14
C LYS A 61 -2.33 9.14 8.92
N ILE A 62 -3.31 9.91 8.47
CA ILE A 62 -4.01 9.60 7.22
C ILE A 62 -3.12 9.97 6.04
N VAL A 63 -2.96 9.03 5.13
CA VAL A 63 -2.17 9.24 3.91
C VAL A 63 -3.03 8.96 2.68
N HIS A 64 -2.71 9.64 1.60
CA HIS A 64 -3.35 9.47 0.30
C HIS A 64 -2.31 8.86 -0.64
N LEU A 65 -2.62 7.73 -1.24
CA LEU A 65 -1.70 6.99 -2.09
C LEU A 65 -2.04 7.12 -3.56
N TYR A 66 -0.99 7.25 -4.36
CA TYR A 66 -1.05 7.28 -5.82
C TYR A 66 -0.06 6.26 -6.35
N GLY A 67 -0.47 5.43 -7.26
CA GLY A 67 0.40 4.42 -7.83
C GLY A 67 -0.35 3.39 -8.64
N THR A 68 0.11 2.14 -8.57
CA THR A 68 -0.46 1.03 -9.35
C THR A 68 -0.84 -0.10 -8.42
N LEU A 69 -2.06 -0.59 -8.56
CA LEU A 69 -2.52 -1.78 -7.86
C LEU A 69 -2.29 -3.00 -8.75
N PHE A 70 -1.61 -3.99 -8.19
CA PHE A 70 -1.46 -5.30 -8.82
C PHE A 70 -2.33 -6.30 -8.08
N SER A 71 -3.18 -6.99 -8.81
CA SER A 71 -4.07 -8.02 -8.26
C SER A 71 -3.54 -9.42 -8.58
N ASN A 72 -3.96 -10.40 -7.78
CA ASN A 72 -3.57 -11.80 -7.95
C ASN A 72 -2.05 -12.02 -7.86
N VAL A 73 -1.40 -11.26 -6.97
CA VAL A 73 0.02 -11.43 -6.68
C VAL A 73 0.15 -12.48 -5.59
N PRO A 74 0.77 -13.65 -5.86
CA PRO A 74 0.78 -14.75 -4.89
C PRO A 74 1.40 -14.40 -3.55
N ASP A 75 2.42 -13.55 -3.55
CA ASP A 75 3.21 -13.24 -2.36
C ASP A 75 2.61 -12.12 -1.50
N TYR A 76 1.51 -11.50 -1.94
CA TYR A 76 0.96 -10.32 -1.27
C TYR A 76 -0.52 -10.47 -0.96
N ASN A 77 -0.91 -11.68 -0.56
CA ASN A 77 -2.29 -11.94 -0.17
C ASN A 77 -3.29 -11.54 -1.26
N GLY A 78 -2.86 -11.67 -2.51
CA GLY A 78 -3.66 -11.38 -3.68
C GLY A 78 -3.60 -9.96 -4.22
N SER A 79 -3.07 -8.99 -3.46
CA SER A 79 -3.05 -7.59 -3.92
C SER A 79 -1.89 -6.83 -3.34
N GLN A 80 -1.26 -6.02 -4.18
CA GLN A 80 -0.15 -5.15 -3.78
C GLN A 80 -0.26 -3.81 -4.49
N ILE A 81 0.04 -2.73 -3.79
CA ILE A 81 0.14 -1.39 -4.36
C ILE A 81 1.61 -1.04 -4.52
N LEU A 82 2.01 -0.67 -5.73
CA LEU A 82 3.32 -0.07 -5.97
C LEU A 82 3.12 1.44 -5.93
N VAL A 83 3.62 2.06 -4.86
CA VAL A 83 3.34 3.47 -4.56
C VAL A 83 4.28 4.38 -5.31
N ASP A 84 3.73 5.35 -6.02
CA ASP A 84 4.50 6.38 -6.74
C ASP A 84 4.58 7.68 -5.94
N ARG A 85 3.55 7.98 -5.17
CA ARG A 85 3.48 9.24 -4.42
C ARG A 85 2.60 9.07 -3.18
N ILE A 86 2.99 9.72 -2.10
CA ILE A 86 2.21 9.77 -0.87
C ILE A 86 1.98 11.22 -0.50
N VAL A 87 0.74 11.55 -0.20
CA VAL A 87 0.37 12.86 0.36
C VAL A 87 -0.17 12.64 1.77
N VAL A 88 0.42 13.30 2.75
CA VAL A 88 -0.01 13.20 4.14
C VAL A 88 -1.06 14.28 4.40
N GLU A 89 -2.16 13.85 4.98
CA GLU A 89 -3.26 14.75 5.29
C GLU A 89 -2.94 15.68 6.47
#